data_a6618a9c01f7b5f06456bef71f4117b7
#
_entry.id   a6618a9c01f7b5f06456bef71f4117b7
#
_cell.length_a   1.000
_cell.length_b   1.000
_cell.length_c   1.000
_cell.angle_alpha   90.00
_cell.angle_beta   90.00
_cell.angle_gamma   90.00
#
_symmetry.space_group_name_H-M   'P 1'
#
loop_
_entity.id
_entity.type
_entity.pdbx_description
1 polymer ?
#
loop_
_entity_poly.entity_id
_entity_poly.type
_entity_poly.pdbx_seq_one_letter_code
_entity_poly.pdbx_strand_id
1 'polypeptide(L)'
;AYTGIGDPYLPFLEMLQMLTGDVEARWAGGGITGRHARRLWARMPDAVQALLDDGPELIDRFVSGTAMLARARAGAPSEAARLAELLEHRAASGAGAANLQQTDLFEQYTRVLKAMSREHPLILVVDDLQWADLGSIGLLFHLGRRLAGSRLLLVGAYRPGDVALGRPAAGSGWDRHPLEPVIHEFKRDLGDVHIDLAQAEERQFVEALLDTEPNHLDAAFRELLHRHTRGHPLFTVELLRGLQERGGLTKDDSGRWIAGPALDWETLPPRVEAVIAERMSRLPEDWQSMLAAASVEGEEFTAEAVARVQMEDERQVVQRLSGPLSRQHNLVQAQGLQWLDRQRLSRYRFRHFLFQKYLYNKLDPVQRA
;
A
#
# COMPACT_ATOMS: atom_id res chain seq x y z
N ALA A 1 7.03 -0.75 -10.45
CA ALA A 1 8.29 -0.17 -9.99
C ALA A 1 8.31 1.30 -10.35
N TYR A 2 7.90 2.16 -9.44
CA TYR A 2 8.09 3.59 -9.56
C TYR A 2 9.55 3.89 -9.21
N THR A 3 10.37 3.93 -10.21
CA THR A 3 11.72 4.48 -10.12
C THR A 3 11.56 5.99 -10.20
N GLY A 4 11.86 6.76 -9.19
CA GLY A 4 11.85 8.23 -9.02
C GLY A 4 12.01 9.21 -10.19
N ILE A 5 11.63 8.81 -11.39
CA ILE A 5 11.62 9.53 -12.66
C ILE A 5 10.16 9.52 -13.17
N GLY A 6 9.23 9.96 -12.32
CA GLY A 6 7.85 10.19 -12.71
C GLY A 6 7.57 11.69 -12.75
N ASP A 7 6.45 12.06 -13.36
CA ASP A 7 5.97 13.44 -13.34
C ASP A 7 5.87 13.92 -11.88
N PRO A 8 6.44 15.10 -11.56
CA PRO A 8 6.37 15.63 -10.22
C PRO A 8 4.90 15.81 -9.82
N TYR A 9 4.58 15.56 -8.56
CA TYR A 9 3.22 15.64 -7.98
C TYR A 9 2.22 14.60 -8.48
N LEU A 10 2.64 13.48 -9.06
CA LEU A 10 1.76 12.53 -9.72
C LEU A 10 0.50 12.15 -8.88
N PRO A 11 0.58 11.79 -7.58
CA PRO A 11 -0.62 11.48 -6.79
C PRO A 11 -1.61 12.63 -6.72
N PHE A 12 -1.12 13.85 -6.61
CA PHE A 12 -1.95 15.06 -6.51
C PHE A 12 -2.51 15.50 -7.86
N LEU A 13 -1.76 15.28 -8.95
CA LEU A 13 -2.27 15.42 -10.33
C LEU A 13 -3.47 14.51 -10.54
N GLU A 14 -3.32 13.22 -10.23
CA GLU A 14 -4.37 12.23 -10.38
C GLU A 14 -5.61 12.53 -9.53
N MET A 15 -5.41 13.00 -8.30
CA MET A 15 -6.52 13.42 -7.43
C MET A 15 -7.32 14.57 -8.03
N LEU A 16 -6.63 15.62 -8.49
CA LEU A 16 -7.28 16.80 -9.04
C LEU A 16 -7.95 16.48 -10.39
N GLN A 17 -7.34 15.65 -11.22
CA GLN A 17 -7.96 15.14 -12.45
C GLN A 17 -9.25 14.39 -12.15
N MET A 18 -9.27 13.47 -11.18
CA MET A 18 -10.48 12.76 -10.78
C MET A 18 -11.57 13.71 -10.26
N LEU A 19 -11.20 14.69 -9.44
CA LEU A 19 -12.13 15.68 -8.89
C LEU A 19 -12.74 16.57 -10.00
N THR A 20 -12.00 16.82 -11.08
CA THR A 20 -12.48 17.56 -12.26
C THR A 20 -13.14 16.67 -13.32
N GLY A 21 -13.55 15.47 -12.94
CA GLY A 21 -14.35 14.58 -13.80
C GLY A 21 -13.56 13.73 -14.79
N ASP A 22 -12.23 13.63 -14.69
CA ASP A 22 -11.44 12.73 -15.51
C ASP A 22 -11.48 11.30 -14.98
N VAL A 23 -12.60 10.64 -15.21
CA VAL A 23 -12.95 9.35 -14.60
C VAL A 23 -13.16 8.22 -15.61
N GLU A 24 -13.30 8.55 -16.90
CA GLU A 24 -13.73 7.61 -17.95
C GLU A 24 -12.74 6.47 -18.15
N ALA A 25 -11.46 6.80 -18.30
CA ALA A 25 -10.40 5.79 -18.49
C ALA A 25 -10.25 4.86 -17.28
N ARG A 26 -10.39 5.43 -16.05
CA ARG A 26 -10.32 4.66 -14.80
C ARG A 26 -11.54 3.74 -14.63
N TRP A 27 -12.71 4.20 -15.02
CA TRP A 27 -13.92 3.38 -15.01
C TRP A 27 -13.85 2.27 -16.05
N ALA A 28 -13.47 2.58 -17.28
CA ALA A 28 -13.30 1.60 -18.36
C ALA A 28 -12.25 0.53 -18.01
N GLY A 29 -11.16 0.92 -17.34
CA GLY A 29 -10.11 0.02 -16.86
C GLY A 29 -10.45 -0.72 -15.55
N GLY A 30 -11.66 -0.55 -14.99
CA GLY A 30 -12.08 -1.20 -13.75
C GLY A 30 -11.43 -0.65 -12.46
N GLY A 31 -10.68 0.45 -12.55
CA GLY A 31 -10.04 1.09 -11.39
C GLY A 31 -11.01 1.76 -10.43
N ILE A 32 -12.20 2.16 -10.92
CA ILE A 32 -13.30 2.68 -10.10
C ILE A 32 -14.64 2.09 -10.55
N THR A 33 -15.60 2.00 -9.63
CA THR A 33 -16.96 1.53 -9.96
C THR A 33 -17.75 2.62 -10.68
N GLY A 34 -18.75 2.25 -11.49
CA GLY A 34 -19.63 3.20 -12.14
C GLY A 34 -20.39 4.12 -11.17
N ARG A 35 -20.62 3.67 -9.93
CA ARG A 35 -21.18 4.50 -8.86
C ARG A 35 -20.20 5.58 -8.42
N HIS A 36 -18.93 5.26 -8.27
CA HIS A 36 -17.88 6.23 -7.91
C HIS A 36 -17.65 7.23 -9.04
N ALA A 37 -17.57 6.77 -10.29
CA ALA A 37 -17.43 7.65 -11.45
C ALA A 37 -18.58 8.69 -11.51
N ARG A 38 -19.84 8.27 -11.34
CA ARG A 38 -20.99 9.18 -11.30
C ARG A 38 -20.93 10.18 -10.16
N ARG A 39 -20.47 9.76 -8.96
CA ARG A 39 -20.32 10.68 -7.82
C ARG A 39 -19.25 11.73 -8.06
N LEU A 40 -18.11 11.36 -8.65
CA LEU A 40 -17.05 12.30 -9.02
C LEU A 40 -17.51 13.25 -10.11
N TRP A 41 -18.19 12.73 -11.14
CA TRP A 41 -18.76 13.55 -12.21
C TRP A 41 -19.74 14.58 -11.70
N ALA A 42 -20.61 14.21 -10.76
CA ALA A 42 -21.58 15.12 -10.15
C ALA A 42 -20.91 16.25 -9.32
N ARG A 43 -19.62 16.12 -8.96
CA ARG A 43 -18.83 17.14 -8.24
C ARG A 43 -17.93 17.97 -9.14
N MET A 44 -17.87 17.64 -10.41
CA MET A 44 -17.02 18.34 -11.37
C MET A 44 -17.34 19.84 -11.44
N PRO A 45 -18.61 20.32 -11.42
CA PRO A 45 -18.90 21.77 -11.42
C PRO A 45 -18.23 22.49 -10.25
N ASP A 46 -18.38 21.96 -9.02
CA ASP A 46 -17.77 22.54 -7.80
C ASP A 46 -16.24 22.60 -7.91
N ALA A 47 -15.62 21.54 -8.48
CA ALA A 47 -14.19 21.48 -8.68
C ALA A 47 -13.68 22.48 -9.72
N VAL A 48 -14.38 22.64 -10.84
CA VAL A 48 -14.05 23.62 -11.88
C VAL A 48 -14.20 25.04 -11.32
N GLN A 49 -15.28 25.32 -10.60
CA GLN A 49 -15.51 26.61 -9.93
C GLN A 49 -14.34 26.93 -8.97
N ALA A 50 -13.98 25.99 -8.08
CA ALA A 50 -12.89 26.17 -7.12
C ALA A 50 -11.54 26.42 -7.82
N LEU A 51 -11.27 25.74 -8.95
CA LEU A 51 -10.06 25.98 -9.73
C LEU A 51 -10.04 27.38 -10.35
N LEU A 52 -11.17 27.85 -10.88
CA LEU A 52 -11.25 29.19 -11.48
C LEU A 52 -11.07 30.29 -10.44
N ASP A 53 -11.63 30.11 -9.23
CA ASP A 53 -11.59 31.15 -8.19
C ASP A 53 -10.32 31.10 -7.34
N ASP A 54 -9.87 29.94 -6.95
CA ASP A 54 -8.83 29.75 -5.93
C ASP A 54 -7.51 29.20 -6.48
N GLY A 55 -7.50 28.60 -7.67
CA GLY A 55 -6.34 27.89 -8.20
C GLY A 55 -6.17 27.96 -9.72
N PRO A 56 -6.33 29.12 -10.38
CA PRO A 56 -6.25 29.18 -11.83
C PRO A 56 -4.91 28.68 -12.38
N GLU A 57 -3.79 28.88 -11.69
CA GLU A 57 -2.48 28.43 -12.13
C GLU A 57 -2.25 26.91 -12.06
N LEU A 58 -3.16 26.17 -11.45
CA LEU A 58 -3.15 24.70 -11.47
C LEU A 58 -3.64 24.14 -12.81
N ILE A 59 -4.40 24.97 -13.57
CA ILE A 59 -4.89 24.61 -14.91
C ILE A 59 -3.68 24.61 -15.85
N ASP A 60 -3.58 23.56 -16.67
CA ASP A 60 -2.48 23.19 -17.55
C ASP A 60 -1.18 22.71 -16.83
N ARG A 61 -1.13 22.78 -15.51
CA ARG A 61 -0.04 22.19 -14.71
C ARG A 61 -0.45 20.89 -14.01
N PHE A 62 -1.63 20.88 -13.42
CA PHE A 62 -2.21 19.70 -12.74
C PHE A 62 -3.36 19.07 -13.52
N VAL A 63 -4.11 19.87 -14.26
CA VAL A 63 -5.26 19.41 -15.05
C VAL A 63 -5.21 20.11 -16.41
N SER A 64 -5.32 19.35 -17.49
CA SER A 64 -5.41 19.92 -18.84
C SER A 64 -6.66 20.81 -18.97
N GLY A 65 -6.45 22.12 -19.23
CA GLY A 65 -7.52 23.11 -19.39
C GLY A 65 -8.46 22.75 -20.55
N THR A 66 -7.91 22.30 -21.68
CA THR A 66 -8.70 21.92 -22.87
C THR A 66 -9.54 20.67 -22.61
N ALA A 67 -8.98 19.65 -21.96
CA ALA A 67 -9.75 18.45 -21.60
C ALA A 67 -10.82 18.75 -20.54
N MET A 68 -10.50 19.59 -19.56
CA MET A 68 -11.45 20.05 -18.55
C MET A 68 -12.58 20.87 -19.17
N LEU A 69 -12.29 21.75 -20.14
CA LEU A 69 -13.30 22.54 -20.87
C LEU A 69 -14.27 21.63 -21.64
N ALA A 70 -13.76 20.58 -22.29
CA ALA A 70 -14.61 19.62 -23.00
C ALA A 70 -15.60 18.94 -22.03
N ARG A 71 -15.15 18.53 -20.86
CA ARG A 71 -16.02 17.94 -19.82
C ARG A 71 -16.98 18.96 -19.22
N ALA A 72 -16.49 20.17 -18.91
CA ALA A 72 -17.33 21.23 -18.35
C ALA A 72 -18.48 21.63 -19.27
N ARG A 73 -18.28 21.65 -20.59
CA ARG A 73 -19.35 21.90 -21.55
C ARG A 73 -20.51 20.91 -21.46
N ALA A 74 -20.21 19.68 -21.04
CA ALA A 74 -21.23 18.64 -20.90
C ALA A 74 -21.96 18.67 -19.55
N GLY A 75 -21.31 19.12 -18.46
CA GLY A 75 -21.82 18.99 -17.10
C GLY A 75 -21.83 20.27 -16.26
N ALA A 76 -21.22 21.38 -16.73
CA ALA A 76 -21.08 22.65 -16.00
C ALA A 76 -21.02 23.83 -16.98
N PRO A 77 -22.10 24.18 -17.68
CA PRO A 77 -22.06 25.18 -18.77
C PRO A 77 -21.63 26.59 -18.35
N SER A 78 -21.98 27.03 -17.13
CA SER A 78 -21.58 28.32 -16.58
C SER A 78 -20.08 28.41 -16.34
N GLU A 79 -19.52 27.39 -15.73
CA GLU A 79 -18.09 27.27 -15.46
C GLU A 79 -17.29 27.09 -16.76
N ALA A 80 -17.87 26.39 -17.75
CA ALA A 80 -17.29 26.21 -19.07
C ALA A 80 -17.09 27.54 -19.82
N ALA A 81 -18.02 28.47 -19.71
CA ALA A 81 -17.89 29.80 -20.33
C ALA A 81 -16.71 30.59 -19.70
N ARG A 82 -16.64 30.64 -18.38
CA ARG A 82 -15.52 31.27 -17.65
C ARG A 82 -14.16 30.62 -17.92
N LEU A 83 -14.15 29.30 -18.01
CA LEU A 83 -12.92 28.55 -18.32
C LEU A 83 -12.45 28.84 -19.75
N ALA A 84 -13.37 28.93 -20.72
CA ALA A 84 -13.05 29.29 -22.10
C ALA A 84 -12.40 30.68 -22.18
N GLU A 85 -13.01 31.69 -21.53
CA GLU A 85 -12.44 33.03 -21.46
C GLU A 85 -11.02 33.04 -20.86
N LEU A 86 -10.81 32.31 -19.77
CA LEU A 86 -9.49 32.20 -19.13
C LEU A 86 -8.45 31.61 -20.09
N LEU A 87 -8.80 30.53 -20.80
CA LEU A 87 -7.90 29.85 -21.73
C LEU A 87 -7.60 30.73 -22.96
N GLU A 88 -8.59 31.43 -23.50
CA GLU A 88 -8.43 32.39 -24.61
C GLU A 88 -7.52 33.55 -24.19
N HIS A 89 -7.74 34.13 -23.02
CA HIS A 89 -6.90 35.22 -22.50
C HIS A 89 -5.46 34.77 -22.32
N ARG A 90 -5.21 33.56 -21.82
CA ARG A 90 -3.87 33.00 -21.69
C ARG A 90 -3.19 32.77 -23.02
N ALA A 91 -3.92 32.23 -24.00
CA ALA A 91 -3.41 32.03 -25.35
C ALA A 91 -3.03 33.39 -26.03
N ALA A 92 -3.87 34.41 -25.84
CA ALA A 92 -3.63 35.75 -26.42
C ALA A 92 -2.47 36.46 -25.73
N SER A 93 -2.28 36.27 -24.43
CA SER A 93 -1.25 36.98 -23.65
C SER A 93 0.15 36.43 -23.86
N GLY A 94 0.32 35.30 -24.55
CA GLY A 94 1.59 34.60 -24.66
C GLY A 94 2.20 34.25 -23.30
N ALA A 95 1.41 34.31 -22.23
CA ALA A 95 1.81 34.02 -20.87
C ALA A 95 2.06 32.52 -20.68
N GLY A 96 3.08 32.03 -21.38
CA GLY A 96 3.73 30.77 -21.03
C GLY A 96 4.35 30.93 -19.66
N ALA A 97 3.86 30.17 -18.71
CA ALA A 97 4.44 29.94 -17.40
C ALA A 97 5.15 31.15 -16.77
N ALA A 98 4.40 32.09 -16.18
CA ALA A 98 4.96 32.98 -15.19
C ALA A 98 5.84 32.15 -14.24
N ASN A 99 6.96 32.72 -13.81
CA ASN A 99 7.93 32.07 -12.94
C ASN A 99 7.32 31.91 -11.52
N LEU A 100 6.22 31.10 -11.43
CA LEU A 100 5.50 30.86 -10.19
C LEU A 100 6.39 30.03 -9.28
N GLN A 101 6.52 30.48 -8.05
CA GLN A 101 7.22 29.72 -7.05
C GLN A 101 6.40 28.46 -6.68
N GLN A 102 7.08 27.39 -6.36
CA GLN A 102 6.45 26.15 -5.92
C GLN A 102 5.45 26.37 -4.76
N THR A 103 5.77 27.32 -3.88
CA THR A 103 4.92 27.70 -2.75
C THR A 103 3.57 28.23 -3.21
N ASP A 104 3.52 29.02 -4.29
CA ASP A 104 2.27 29.59 -4.81
C ASP A 104 1.35 28.48 -5.35
N LEU A 105 1.92 27.49 -6.01
CA LEU A 105 1.16 26.31 -6.47
C LEU A 105 0.60 25.53 -5.30
N PHE A 106 1.37 25.34 -4.25
CA PHE A 106 0.94 24.63 -3.04
C PHE A 106 -0.19 25.37 -2.32
N GLU A 107 -0.09 26.69 -2.23
CA GLU A 107 -1.15 27.54 -1.66
C GLU A 107 -2.44 27.45 -2.49
N GLN A 108 -2.35 27.55 -3.80
CA GLN A 108 -3.52 27.41 -4.68
C GLN A 108 -4.14 26.02 -4.56
N TYR A 109 -3.33 24.96 -4.58
CA TYR A 109 -3.81 23.59 -4.40
C TYR A 109 -4.55 23.42 -3.06
N THR A 110 -4.01 23.98 -1.99
CA THR A 110 -4.63 23.97 -0.66
C THR A 110 -5.97 24.73 -0.64
N ARG A 111 -6.03 25.91 -1.27
CA ARG A 111 -7.26 26.72 -1.34
C ARG A 111 -8.36 26.00 -2.11
N VAL A 112 -8.04 25.41 -3.26
CA VAL A 112 -8.98 24.64 -4.08
C VAL A 112 -9.57 23.49 -3.28
N LEU A 113 -8.74 22.67 -2.61
CA LEU A 113 -9.23 21.56 -1.79
C LEU A 113 -10.09 22.04 -0.61
N LYS A 114 -9.70 23.15 0.03
CA LYS A 114 -10.51 23.75 1.11
C LYS A 114 -11.85 24.27 0.61
N ALA A 115 -11.89 24.93 -0.54
CA ALA A 115 -13.13 25.39 -1.16
C ALA A 115 -14.08 24.22 -1.43
N MET A 116 -13.59 23.17 -2.08
CA MET A 116 -14.37 21.96 -2.34
C MET A 116 -14.82 21.26 -1.04
N SER A 117 -14.01 21.28 0.01
CA SER A 117 -14.34 20.64 1.29
C SER A 117 -15.42 21.36 2.09
N ARG A 118 -15.74 22.62 1.76
CA ARG A 118 -16.82 23.37 2.43
C ARG A 118 -18.20 22.73 2.20
N GLU A 119 -18.46 22.37 0.96
CA GLU A 119 -19.74 21.73 0.58
C GLU A 119 -19.75 20.24 0.97
N HIS A 120 -18.64 19.53 0.72
CA HIS A 120 -18.55 18.10 0.94
C HIS A 120 -17.22 17.75 1.63
N PRO A 121 -17.26 16.99 2.77
CA PRO A 121 -16.06 16.50 3.39
C PRO A 121 -15.24 15.66 2.39
N LEU A 122 -13.93 15.91 2.34
CA LEU A 122 -12.99 15.20 1.49
C LEU A 122 -12.08 14.31 2.32
N ILE A 123 -11.87 13.08 1.88
CA ILE A 123 -10.83 12.18 2.37
C ILE A 123 -9.87 11.94 1.21
N LEU A 124 -8.62 12.37 1.39
CA LEU A 124 -7.54 12.11 0.44
C LEU A 124 -6.65 11.01 1.00
N VAL A 125 -6.50 9.93 0.23
CA VAL A 125 -5.64 8.81 0.61
C VAL A 125 -4.47 8.75 -0.36
N VAL A 126 -3.25 8.86 0.16
CA VAL A 126 -2.01 8.69 -0.59
C VAL A 126 -1.34 7.42 -0.10
N ASP A 127 -1.40 6.40 -0.92
CA ASP A 127 -0.76 5.12 -0.62
C ASP A 127 0.68 5.06 -1.13
N ASP A 128 1.47 4.16 -0.55
CA ASP A 128 2.86 3.92 -0.96
C ASP A 128 3.75 5.19 -0.95
N LEU A 129 3.62 6.05 0.05
CA LEU A 129 4.38 7.30 0.20
C LEU A 129 5.91 7.10 0.16
N GLN A 130 6.42 5.89 0.43
CA GLN A 130 7.84 5.59 0.28
C GLN A 130 8.35 5.75 -1.16
N TRP A 131 7.45 5.76 -2.15
CA TRP A 131 7.77 5.96 -3.56
C TRP A 131 7.50 7.38 -4.07
N ALA A 132 6.90 8.25 -3.24
CA ALA A 132 6.52 9.59 -3.63
C ALA A 132 7.75 10.46 -3.98
N ASP A 133 7.67 11.27 -5.02
CA ASP A 133 8.70 12.23 -5.40
C ASP A 133 8.83 13.37 -4.38
N LEU A 134 9.92 14.16 -4.47
CA LEU A 134 10.18 15.26 -3.54
C LEU A 134 9.09 16.35 -3.58
N GLY A 135 8.56 16.63 -4.76
CA GLY A 135 7.49 17.61 -4.93
C GLY A 135 6.20 17.15 -4.25
N SER A 136 5.84 15.88 -4.43
CA SER A 136 4.70 15.25 -3.75
C SER A 136 4.85 15.27 -2.24
N ILE A 137 6.03 14.93 -1.71
CA ILE A 137 6.30 14.99 -0.26
C ILE A 137 6.20 16.43 0.24
N GLY A 138 6.72 17.40 -0.51
CA GLY A 138 6.61 18.82 -0.17
C GLY A 138 5.16 19.31 -0.15
N LEU A 139 4.34 18.92 -1.13
CA LEU A 139 2.93 19.29 -1.17
C LEU A 139 2.13 18.61 -0.05
N LEU A 140 2.42 17.32 0.23
CA LEU A 140 1.86 16.60 1.38
C LEU A 140 2.12 17.35 2.70
N PHE A 141 3.37 17.76 2.89
CA PHE A 141 3.77 18.50 4.09
C PHE A 141 3.08 19.86 4.19
N HIS A 142 3.03 20.61 3.08
CA HIS A 142 2.36 21.89 3.02
C HIS A 142 0.87 21.78 3.34
N LEU A 143 0.18 20.77 2.76
CA LEU A 143 -1.22 20.48 3.05
C LEU A 143 -1.42 20.13 4.52
N GLY A 144 -0.70 19.14 5.04
CA GLY A 144 -0.89 18.64 6.40
C GLY A 144 -0.84 19.74 7.47
N ARG A 145 0.03 20.74 7.30
CA ARG A 145 0.13 21.89 8.22
C ARG A 145 -1.01 22.90 8.08
N ARG A 146 -1.79 22.85 7.02
CA ARG A 146 -2.83 23.84 6.70
C ARG A 146 -4.26 23.35 6.73
N LEU A 147 -4.49 22.07 7.10
CA LEU A 147 -5.82 21.49 7.12
C LEU A 147 -6.71 21.96 8.25
N ALA A 148 -6.14 22.57 9.29
CA ALA A 148 -6.90 23.04 10.44
C ALA A 148 -8.10 23.91 10.01
N GLY A 149 -9.26 23.63 10.58
CA GLY A 149 -10.52 24.34 10.30
C GLY A 149 -11.17 23.98 8.95
N SER A 150 -10.66 22.98 8.22
CA SER A 150 -11.29 22.46 6.98
C SER A 150 -11.99 21.11 7.24
N ARG A 151 -12.89 20.72 6.32
CA ARG A 151 -13.55 19.40 6.35
C ARG A 151 -12.78 18.39 5.47
N LEU A 152 -11.44 18.40 5.60
CA LEU A 152 -10.54 17.59 4.81
C LEU A 152 -9.69 16.70 5.72
N LEU A 153 -9.70 15.40 5.45
CA LEU A 153 -8.84 14.41 6.08
C LEU A 153 -7.80 13.92 5.06
N LEU A 154 -6.53 14.00 5.44
CA LEU A 154 -5.42 13.48 4.65
C LEU A 154 -4.88 12.22 5.34
N VAL A 155 -4.88 11.10 4.63
CA VAL A 155 -4.37 9.81 5.08
C VAL A 155 -3.18 9.41 4.21
N GLY A 156 -2.04 9.25 4.82
CA GLY A 156 -0.84 8.76 4.14
C GLY A 156 -0.48 7.36 4.62
N ALA A 157 -0.27 6.41 3.71
CA ALA A 157 0.24 5.10 4.04
C ALA A 157 1.65 4.90 3.51
N TYR A 158 2.52 4.28 4.29
CA TYR A 158 3.90 4.00 3.90
C TYR A 158 4.45 2.78 4.64
N ARG A 159 5.55 2.24 4.11
CA ARG A 159 6.28 1.12 4.72
C ARG A 159 7.44 1.66 5.56
N PRO A 160 7.40 1.52 6.91
CA PRO A 160 8.46 2.06 7.76
C PRO A 160 9.85 1.52 7.43
N GLY A 161 9.95 0.24 7.05
CA GLY A 161 11.22 -0.38 6.66
C GLY A 161 11.84 0.28 5.42
N ASP A 162 11.04 0.58 4.40
CA ASP A 162 11.52 1.22 3.17
C ASP A 162 11.96 2.68 3.43
N VAL A 163 11.25 3.38 4.30
CA VAL A 163 11.63 4.75 4.72
C VAL A 163 12.91 4.73 5.55
N ALA A 164 13.08 3.76 6.45
CA ALA A 164 14.27 3.63 7.28
C ALA A 164 15.53 3.22 6.48
N LEU A 165 15.37 2.47 5.39
CA LEU A 165 16.47 2.13 4.48
C LEU A 165 17.00 3.34 3.71
N GLY A 166 16.16 4.37 3.52
CA GLY A 166 16.52 5.53 2.70
C GLY A 166 16.34 5.31 1.21
N ARG A 167 17.00 6.13 0.40
CA ARG A 167 16.99 6.04 -1.07
C ARG A 167 18.39 5.88 -1.62
N PRO A 168 18.57 5.16 -2.76
CA PRO A 168 19.84 5.13 -3.44
C PRO A 168 20.30 6.54 -3.80
N ALA A 169 21.53 6.92 -3.40
CA ALA A 169 22.14 8.18 -3.77
C ALA A 169 22.64 8.15 -5.22
N ALA A 170 22.85 9.32 -5.82
CA ALA A 170 23.41 9.43 -7.17
C ALA A 170 24.87 8.94 -7.29
N GLY A 171 25.51 8.56 -6.15
CA GLY A 171 26.80 7.90 -6.06
C GLY A 171 26.71 6.57 -5.34
N SER A 172 27.82 6.05 -4.84
CA SER A 172 27.83 4.85 -3.99
C SER A 172 27.36 5.20 -2.58
N GLY A 173 26.12 4.90 -2.21
CA GLY A 173 25.59 5.15 -0.87
C GLY A 173 24.06 5.23 -0.83
N TRP A 174 23.54 5.48 0.36
CA TRP A 174 22.11 5.66 0.63
C TRP A 174 21.90 7.01 1.30
N ASP A 175 20.97 7.78 0.76
CA ASP A 175 20.52 9.04 1.36
C ASP A 175 19.31 8.79 2.27
N ARG A 176 19.19 9.63 3.29
CA ARG A 176 18.02 9.63 4.17
C ARG A 176 16.74 9.83 3.38
N HIS A 177 15.71 9.04 3.69
CA HIS A 177 14.44 9.15 2.99
C HIS A 177 13.78 10.53 3.25
N PRO A 178 13.36 11.29 2.21
CA PRO A 178 12.81 12.63 2.39
C PRO A 178 11.47 12.68 3.13
N LEU A 179 10.75 11.57 3.24
CA LEU A 179 9.52 11.46 4.03
C LEU A 179 9.81 11.42 5.54
N GLU A 180 10.97 10.96 5.95
CA GLU A 180 11.31 10.77 7.38
C GLU A 180 11.24 12.08 8.19
N PRO A 181 11.88 13.20 7.76
CA PRO A 181 11.74 14.47 8.48
C PRO A 181 10.30 14.98 8.51
N VAL A 182 9.51 14.75 7.46
CA VAL A 182 8.10 15.16 7.40
C VAL A 182 7.26 14.40 8.46
N ILE A 183 7.48 13.10 8.61
CA ILE A 183 6.82 12.31 9.66
C ILE A 183 7.17 12.84 11.05
N HIS A 184 8.45 13.16 11.29
CA HIS A 184 8.89 13.71 12.57
C HIS A 184 8.28 15.08 12.86
N GLU A 185 8.18 15.95 11.85
CA GLU A 185 7.54 17.25 12.02
C GLU A 185 6.05 17.13 12.28
N PHE A 186 5.33 16.24 11.60
CA PHE A 186 3.93 16.01 11.87
C PHE A 186 3.70 15.49 13.29
N LYS A 187 4.54 14.57 13.78
CA LYS A 187 4.49 14.12 15.18
C LYS A 187 4.69 15.26 16.16
N ARG A 188 5.63 16.17 15.89
CA ARG A 188 5.91 17.31 16.75
C ARG A 188 4.79 18.35 16.74
N ASP A 189 4.25 18.69 15.56
CA ASP A 189 3.32 19.78 15.37
C ASP A 189 1.85 19.38 15.62
N LEU A 190 1.49 18.11 15.32
CA LEU A 190 0.11 17.61 15.40
C LEU A 190 -0.09 16.55 16.49
N GLY A 191 0.97 16.13 17.16
CA GLY A 191 0.91 15.05 18.16
C GLY A 191 0.95 13.65 17.53
N ASP A 192 0.37 12.67 18.19
CA ASP A 192 0.39 11.28 17.75
C ASP A 192 -0.68 11.03 16.67
N VAL A 193 -0.33 11.38 15.43
CA VAL A 193 -1.16 11.16 14.23
C VAL A 193 -0.72 9.89 13.47
N HIS A 194 0.21 9.12 14.04
CA HIS A 194 0.76 7.93 13.42
C HIS A 194 0.04 6.68 13.95
N ILE A 195 -0.48 5.86 13.05
CA ILE A 195 -1.08 4.56 13.37
C ILE A 195 -0.11 3.48 12.90
N ASP A 196 0.52 2.80 13.87
CA ASP A 196 1.41 1.69 13.59
C ASP A 196 0.61 0.38 13.53
N LEU A 197 0.39 -0.10 12.31
CA LEU A 197 -0.36 -1.35 12.08
C LEU A 197 0.39 -2.60 12.60
N ALA A 198 1.71 -2.52 12.85
CA ALA A 198 2.45 -3.63 13.43
C ALA A 198 2.15 -3.83 14.94
N GLN A 199 1.57 -2.82 15.60
CA GLN A 199 1.12 -2.91 16.99
C GLN A 199 -0.33 -3.41 17.11
N ALA A 200 -1.06 -3.57 15.99
CA ALA A 200 -2.39 -4.16 16.03
C ALA A 200 -2.29 -5.62 16.50
N GLU A 201 -3.12 -6.00 17.46
CA GLU A 201 -3.17 -7.39 17.91
C GLU A 201 -3.67 -8.29 16.77
N GLU A 202 -2.77 -9.15 16.29
CA GLU A 202 -2.98 -10.05 15.15
C GLU A 202 -4.28 -10.86 15.27
N ARG A 203 -4.60 -11.32 16.48
CA ARG A 203 -5.81 -12.10 16.77
C ARG A 203 -7.07 -11.23 16.72
N GLN A 204 -7.04 -10.02 17.29
CA GLN A 204 -8.19 -9.10 17.26
C GLN A 204 -8.56 -8.73 15.82
N PHE A 205 -7.58 -8.58 14.94
CA PHE A 205 -7.84 -8.33 13.52
C PHE A 205 -8.64 -9.48 12.89
N VAL A 206 -8.23 -10.74 13.11
CA VAL A 206 -8.93 -11.92 12.57
C VAL A 206 -10.37 -11.99 13.10
N GLU A 207 -10.55 -11.82 14.41
CA GLU A 207 -11.88 -11.84 15.04
C GLU A 207 -12.77 -10.70 14.49
N ALA A 208 -12.26 -9.47 14.47
CA ALA A 208 -12.99 -8.32 13.95
C ALA A 208 -13.37 -8.49 12.46
N LEU A 209 -12.46 -9.04 11.65
CA LEU A 209 -12.74 -9.28 10.24
C LEU A 209 -13.85 -10.32 10.04
N LEU A 210 -13.80 -11.43 10.76
CA LEU A 210 -14.83 -12.48 10.68
C LEU A 210 -16.19 -11.95 11.15
N ASP A 211 -16.20 -11.09 12.17
CA ASP A 211 -17.43 -10.53 12.74
C ASP A 211 -18.02 -9.37 11.93
N THR A 212 -17.37 -8.97 10.81
CA THR A 212 -17.95 -7.98 9.87
C THR A 212 -19.20 -8.50 9.16
N GLU A 213 -19.32 -9.81 9.00
CA GLU A 213 -20.50 -10.47 8.42
C GLU A 213 -21.08 -11.52 9.40
N PRO A 214 -22.39 -11.75 9.41
CA PRO A 214 -23.00 -12.79 10.22
C PRO A 214 -22.41 -14.16 9.91
N ASN A 215 -21.97 -14.88 10.93
CA ASN A 215 -21.32 -16.17 10.77
C ASN A 215 -21.58 -17.12 11.94
N HIS A 216 -21.35 -18.41 11.70
CA HIS A 216 -21.33 -19.50 12.67
C HIS A 216 -19.98 -20.21 12.66
N LEU A 217 -18.90 -19.48 12.44
CA LEU A 217 -17.54 -20.02 12.46
C LEU A 217 -17.08 -20.22 13.90
N ASP A 218 -16.75 -21.45 14.22
CA ASP A 218 -16.38 -21.86 15.57
C ASP A 218 -14.97 -21.40 15.97
N ALA A 219 -14.62 -21.59 17.23
CA ALA A 219 -13.33 -21.24 17.78
C ALA A 219 -12.18 -22.00 17.09
N ALA A 220 -12.41 -23.24 16.65
CA ALA A 220 -11.41 -24.04 15.96
C ALA A 220 -11.08 -23.46 14.59
N PHE A 221 -12.07 -23.02 13.82
CA PHE A 221 -11.88 -22.34 12.55
C PHE A 221 -11.09 -21.04 12.74
N ARG A 222 -11.48 -20.20 13.72
CA ARG A 222 -10.82 -18.92 14.04
C ARG A 222 -9.35 -19.11 14.43
N GLU A 223 -9.08 -20.13 15.23
CA GLU A 223 -7.71 -20.48 15.64
C GLU A 223 -6.86 -20.97 14.44
N LEU A 224 -7.42 -21.81 13.57
CA LEU A 224 -6.74 -22.27 12.36
C LEU A 224 -6.44 -21.12 11.42
N LEU A 225 -7.40 -20.23 11.18
CA LEU A 225 -7.20 -19.04 10.34
C LEU A 225 -6.10 -18.16 10.90
N HIS A 226 -6.13 -17.89 12.22
CA HIS A 226 -5.08 -17.11 12.88
C HIS A 226 -3.72 -17.82 12.78
N ARG A 227 -3.65 -19.12 12.99
CA ARG A 227 -2.40 -19.89 12.88
C ARG A 227 -1.79 -19.81 11.49
N HIS A 228 -2.61 -19.94 10.44
CA HIS A 228 -2.13 -19.88 9.05
C HIS A 228 -1.71 -18.49 8.62
N THR A 229 -2.41 -17.46 9.06
CA THR A 229 -2.19 -16.07 8.60
C THR A 229 -1.43 -15.20 9.57
N ARG A 230 -1.38 -15.59 10.86
CA ARG A 230 -0.89 -14.77 11.99
C ARG A 230 -1.47 -13.37 11.97
N GLY A 231 -2.74 -13.26 11.60
CA GLY A 231 -3.42 -11.97 11.54
C GLY A 231 -2.92 -11.03 10.45
N HIS A 232 -2.05 -11.49 9.54
CA HIS A 232 -1.59 -10.64 8.45
C HIS A 232 -2.76 -10.30 7.51
N PRO A 233 -3.15 -9.00 7.37
CA PRO A 233 -4.39 -8.61 6.72
C PRO A 233 -4.57 -9.17 5.32
N LEU A 234 -3.56 -9.02 4.46
CA LEU A 234 -3.61 -9.54 3.09
C LEU A 234 -3.83 -11.06 3.07
N PHE A 235 -3.05 -11.79 3.86
CA PHE A 235 -3.13 -13.26 3.87
C PHE A 235 -4.46 -13.73 4.43
N THR A 236 -4.99 -13.07 5.46
CA THR A 236 -6.29 -13.41 6.05
C THR A 236 -7.42 -13.19 5.04
N VAL A 237 -7.45 -12.04 4.38
CA VAL A 237 -8.49 -11.71 3.40
C VAL A 237 -8.43 -12.65 2.18
N GLU A 238 -7.24 -12.88 1.62
CA GLU A 238 -7.09 -13.72 0.43
C GLU A 238 -7.32 -15.21 0.74
N LEU A 239 -6.95 -15.67 1.94
CA LEU A 239 -7.24 -17.05 2.35
C LEU A 239 -8.75 -17.26 2.51
N LEU A 240 -9.45 -16.34 3.18
CA LEU A 240 -10.92 -16.38 3.30
C LEU A 240 -11.59 -16.36 1.93
N ARG A 241 -11.16 -15.49 1.01
CA ARG A 241 -11.67 -15.43 -0.35
C ARG A 241 -11.44 -16.76 -1.08
N GLY A 242 -10.24 -17.33 -1.01
CA GLY A 242 -9.94 -18.62 -1.61
C GLY A 242 -10.78 -19.77 -1.04
N LEU A 243 -11.07 -19.76 0.26
CA LEU A 243 -11.99 -20.72 0.87
C LEU A 243 -13.43 -20.55 0.37
N GLN A 244 -13.89 -19.30 0.20
CA GLN A 244 -15.22 -19.00 -0.38
C GLN A 244 -15.33 -19.51 -1.83
N GLU A 245 -14.34 -19.20 -2.66
CA GLU A 245 -14.32 -19.59 -4.08
C GLU A 245 -14.31 -21.12 -4.28
N ARG A 246 -13.69 -21.87 -3.37
CA ARG A 246 -13.60 -23.32 -3.42
C ARG A 246 -14.71 -24.06 -2.65
N GLY A 247 -15.65 -23.34 -2.04
CA GLY A 247 -16.73 -23.92 -1.24
C GLY A 247 -16.30 -24.41 0.15
N GLY A 248 -15.10 -24.05 0.60
CA GLY A 248 -14.63 -24.25 1.98
C GLY A 248 -15.30 -23.32 2.99
N LEU A 249 -15.86 -22.20 2.51
CA LEU A 249 -16.79 -21.33 3.22
C LEU A 249 -18.06 -21.18 2.39
N THR A 250 -19.20 -21.43 3.01
CA THR A 250 -20.53 -21.34 2.37
C THR A 250 -21.48 -20.57 3.27
N LYS A 251 -22.62 -20.15 2.73
CA LYS A 251 -23.68 -19.54 3.55
C LYS A 251 -24.77 -20.57 3.82
N ASP A 252 -25.24 -20.60 5.07
CA ASP A 252 -26.41 -21.36 5.48
C ASP A 252 -27.72 -20.76 4.94
N ASP A 253 -28.86 -21.39 5.19
CA ASP A 253 -30.18 -20.93 4.76
C ASP A 253 -30.56 -19.55 5.33
N SER A 254 -29.93 -19.11 6.40
CA SER A 254 -30.09 -17.77 7.01
C SER A 254 -29.09 -16.73 6.49
N GLY A 255 -28.25 -17.11 5.52
CA GLY A 255 -27.26 -16.24 4.91
C GLY A 255 -26.00 -16.01 5.77
N ARG A 256 -25.78 -16.83 6.80
CA ARG A 256 -24.59 -16.74 7.68
C ARG A 256 -23.47 -17.63 7.17
N TRP A 257 -22.23 -17.16 7.29
CA TRP A 257 -21.07 -17.96 6.90
C TRP A 257 -20.85 -19.17 7.83
N ILE A 258 -20.66 -20.33 7.23
CA ILE A 258 -20.33 -21.60 7.91
C ILE A 258 -19.16 -22.27 7.20
N ALA A 259 -18.44 -23.13 7.93
CA ALA A 259 -17.44 -24.00 7.34
C ALA A 259 -18.13 -25.02 6.42
N GLY A 260 -17.73 -25.03 5.17
CA GLY A 260 -18.26 -25.93 4.15
C GLY A 260 -17.53 -27.28 4.11
N PRO A 261 -18.08 -28.26 3.37
CA PRO A 261 -17.49 -29.61 3.28
C PRO A 261 -16.15 -29.67 2.54
N ALA A 262 -15.86 -28.65 1.71
CA ALA A 262 -14.61 -28.53 0.96
C ALA A 262 -13.57 -27.65 1.68
N LEU A 263 -13.60 -27.59 3.01
CA LEU A 263 -12.63 -26.82 3.79
C LEU A 263 -11.23 -27.40 3.63
N ASP A 264 -10.39 -26.66 2.92
CA ASP A 264 -8.99 -27.02 2.63
C ASP A 264 -8.06 -25.87 3.00
N TRP A 265 -7.22 -26.12 4.01
CA TRP A 265 -6.18 -25.19 4.48
C TRP A 265 -4.85 -25.41 3.76
N GLU A 266 -4.75 -26.44 2.93
CA GLU A 266 -3.50 -26.83 2.31
C GLU A 266 -3.22 -26.09 1.00
N THR A 267 -4.24 -25.71 0.27
CA THR A 267 -4.11 -25.02 -1.01
C THR A 267 -3.96 -23.50 -0.80
N LEU A 268 -2.85 -22.95 -1.27
CA LEU A 268 -2.62 -21.51 -1.25
C LEU A 268 -3.46 -20.81 -2.34
N PRO A 269 -4.09 -19.67 -2.03
CA PRO A 269 -4.73 -18.85 -3.05
C PRO A 269 -3.70 -18.28 -4.03
N PRO A 270 -4.01 -18.19 -5.34
CA PRO A 270 -3.07 -17.71 -6.37
C PRO A 270 -2.50 -16.31 -6.09
N ARG A 271 -3.28 -15.43 -5.49
CA ARG A 271 -2.82 -14.10 -5.11
C ARG A 271 -1.80 -14.12 -3.96
N VAL A 272 -1.97 -15.01 -3.02
CA VAL A 272 -0.99 -15.22 -1.93
C VAL A 272 0.31 -15.76 -2.51
N GLU A 273 0.22 -16.75 -3.40
CA GLU A 273 1.38 -17.29 -4.12
C GLU A 273 2.12 -16.20 -4.90
N ALA A 274 1.41 -15.36 -5.65
CA ALA A 274 2.01 -14.27 -6.42
C ALA A 274 2.74 -13.26 -5.53
N VAL A 275 2.16 -12.86 -4.40
CA VAL A 275 2.80 -11.93 -3.44
C VAL A 275 4.04 -12.55 -2.81
N ILE A 276 3.99 -13.83 -2.46
CA ILE A 276 5.14 -14.53 -1.90
C ILE A 276 6.22 -14.69 -2.98
N ALA A 277 5.84 -15.07 -4.21
CA ALA A 277 6.75 -15.19 -5.34
C ALA A 277 7.51 -13.89 -5.61
N GLU A 278 6.80 -12.77 -5.62
CA GLU A 278 7.40 -11.44 -5.80
C GLU A 278 8.39 -11.11 -4.67
N ARG A 279 8.07 -11.43 -3.42
CA ARG A 279 9.01 -11.24 -2.30
C ARG A 279 10.26 -12.10 -2.43
N MET A 280 10.09 -13.36 -2.81
CA MET A 280 11.20 -14.29 -3.01
C MET A 280 12.11 -13.86 -4.16
N SER A 281 11.55 -13.39 -5.28
CA SER A 281 12.33 -12.94 -6.45
C SER A 281 13.25 -11.73 -6.18
N ARG A 282 13.02 -11.00 -5.09
CA ARG A 282 13.87 -9.88 -4.66
C ARG A 282 15.10 -10.33 -3.87
N LEU A 283 15.15 -11.60 -3.48
CA LEU A 283 16.28 -12.17 -2.75
C LEU A 283 17.32 -12.72 -3.71
N PRO A 284 18.61 -12.70 -3.34
CA PRO A 284 19.65 -13.47 -4.01
C PRO A 284 19.30 -14.97 -4.09
N GLU A 285 19.72 -15.64 -5.17
CA GLU A 285 19.38 -17.06 -5.40
C GLU A 285 19.87 -17.98 -4.27
N ASP A 286 21.05 -17.71 -3.72
CA ASP A 286 21.60 -18.45 -2.57
C ASP A 286 20.71 -18.34 -1.32
N TRP A 287 20.08 -17.18 -1.10
CA TRP A 287 19.14 -17.00 0.01
C TRP A 287 17.80 -17.68 -0.24
N GLN A 288 17.34 -17.68 -1.50
CA GLN A 288 16.14 -18.43 -1.87
C GLN A 288 16.36 -19.93 -1.65
N SER A 289 17.50 -20.46 -2.06
CA SER A 289 17.88 -21.85 -1.86
C SER A 289 17.97 -22.20 -0.37
N MET A 290 18.56 -21.32 0.45
CA MET A 290 18.64 -21.46 1.90
C MET A 290 17.24 -21.56 2.55
N LEU A 291 16.32 -20.66 2.18
CA LEU A 291 14.95 -20.68 2.69
C LEU A 291 14.17 -21.89 2.19
N ALA A 292 14.41 -22.36 0.97
CA ALA A 292 13.84 -23.58 0.44
C ALA A 292 14.28 -24.80 1.26
N ALA A 293 15.58 -24.94 1.57
CA ALA A 293 16.09 -25.99 2.45
C ALA A 293 15.45 -25.89 3.86
N ALA A 294 15.36 -24.69 4.42
CA ALA A 294 14.71 -24.47 5.70
C ALA A 294 13.25 -24.91 5.71
N SER A 295 12.54 -24.76 4.57
CA SER A 295 11.11 -25.10 4.46
C SER A 295 10.83 -26.62 4.59
N VAL A 296 11.83 -27.45 4.34
CA VAL A 296 11.73 -28.93 4.48
C VAL A 296 11.66 -29.34 5.94
N GLU A 297 12.39 -28.67 6.83
CA GLU A 297 12.34 -28.91 8.27
C GLU A 297 10.96 -28.51 8.86
N GLY A 298 10.30 -27.53 8.28
CA GLY A 298 8.97 -27.09 8.66
C GLY A 298 8.83 -25.59 8.89
N GLU A 299 7.82 -25.20 9.66
CA GLU A 299 7.63 -23.80 10.06
C GLU A 299 8.76 -23.31 10.98
N GLU A 300 9.21 -24.19 11.88
CA GLU A 300 10.37 -23.98 12.72
C GLU A 300 11.53 -24.81 12.21
N PHE A 301 12.72 -24.25 12.17
CA PHE A 301 13.90 -24.88 11.61
C PHE A 301 15.18 -24.43 12.35
N THR A 302 16.28 -25.11 12.10
CA THR A 302 17.57 -24.85 12.72
C THR A 302 18.59 -24.37 11.69
N ALA A 303 19.38 -23.36 12.06
CA ALA A 303 20.42 -22.83 11.18
C ALA A 303 21.48 -23.91 10.85
N GLU A 304 21.75 -24.78 11.78
CA GLU A 304 22.74 -25.86 11.66
C GLU A 304 22.31 -26.92 10.62
N ALA A 305 21.02 -27.29 10.60
CA ALA A 305 20.50 -28.19 9.58
C ALA A 305 20.57 -27.55 8.19
N VAL A 306 20.14 -26.29 8.07
CA VAL A 306 20.21 -25.53 6.82
C VAL A 306 21.67 -25.40 6.34
N ALA A 307 22.61 -25.06 7.21
CA ALA A 307 24.02 -24.95 6.89
C ALA A 307 24.57 -26.27 6.35
N ARG A 308 24.22 -27.41 6.99
CA ARG A 308 24.65 -28.74 6.55
C ARG A 308 24.10 -29.09 5.16
N VAL A 309 22.82 -28.83 4.90
CA VAL A 309 22.20 -29.12 3.60
C VAL A 309 22.81 -28.24 2.49
N GLN A 310 23.09 -26.97 2.79
CA GLN A 310 23.67 -26.02 1.83
C GLN A 310 25.21 -26.13 1.73
N MET A 311 25.82 -26.96 2.56
CA MET A 311 27.30 -27.07 2.67
C MET A 311 27.99 -25.72 2.94
N GLU A 312 27.34 -24.89 3.76
CA GLU A 312 27.79 -23.56 4.14
C GLU A 312 28.28 -23.51 5.61
N ASP A 313 29.02 -22.44 5.95
CA ASP A 313 29.43 -22.16 7.32
C ASP A 313 28.24 -21.74 8.20
N GLU A 314 28.04 -22.38 9.34
CA GLU A 314 26.93 -22.13 10.26
C GLU A 314 26.83 -20.65 10.70
N ARG A 315 27.97 -19.98 10.89
CA ARG A 315 27.97 -18.57 11.29
C ARG A 315 27.45 -17.66 10.18
N GLN A 316 27.75 -17.97 8.93
CA GLN A 316 27.25 -17.21 7.79
C GLN A 316 25.74 -17.38 7.66
N VAL A 317 25.23 -18.59 7.79
CA VAL A 317 23.78 -18.88 7.78
C VAL A 317 23.08 -18.13 8.92
N VAL A 318 23.58 -18.21 10.15
CA VAL A 318 23.06 -17.46 11.31
C VAL A 318 23.07 -15.94 11.05
N GLN A 319 24.14 -15.42 10.46
CA GLN A 319 24.26 -13.99 10.15
C GLN A 319 23.20 -13.54 9.12
N ARG A 320 22.98 -14.33 8.07
CA ARG A 320 21.93 -14.03 7.05
C ARG A 320 20.53 -14.14 7.63
N LEU A 321 20.25 -15.19 8.42
CA LEU A 321 18.95 -15.40 9.05
C LEU A 321 18.62 -14.30 10.08
N SER A 322 19.56 -13.96 10.97
CA SER A 322 19.36 -12.94 12.01
C SER A 322 19.47 -11.49 11.50
N GLY A 323 20.19 -11.29 10.42
CA GLY A 323 20.42 -9.99 9.81
C GLY A 323 19.33 -9.65 8.74
N PRO A 324 19.69 -9.75 7.45
CA PRO A 324 18.82 -9.28 6.38
C PRO A 324 17.50 -10.04 6.31
N LEU A 325 17.49 -11.36 6.42
CA LEU A 325 16.24 -12.15 6.28
C LEU A 325 15.22 -11.88 7.40
N SER A 326 15.71 -11.60 8.62
CA SER A 326 14.85 -11.24 9.75
C SER A 326 14.51 -9.74 9.79
N ARG A 327 15.50 -8.86 9.65
CA ARG A 327 15.35 -7.42 9.92
C ARG A 327 14.87 -6.62 8.70
N GLN A 328 15.37 -6.95 7.50
CA GLN A 328 15.05 -6.21 6.27
C GLN A 328 13.87 -6.85 5.53
N HIS A 329 13.96 -8.16 5.28
CA HIS A 329 12.94 -8.87 4.51
C HIS A 329 11.77 -9.39 5.34
N ASN A 330 11.95 -9.47 6.66
CA ASN A 330 10.89 -9.88 7.59
C ASN A 330 10.28 -11.26 7.27
N LEU A 331 11.12 -12.21 6.84
CA LEU A 331 10.71 -13.55 6.41
C LEU A 331 10.83 -14.59 7.51
N VAL A 332 11.83 -14.43 8.37
CA VAL A 332 12.13 -15.36 9.48
C VAL A 332 12.29 -14.60 10.80
N GLN A 333 12.18 -15.31 11.90
CA GLN A 333 12.38 -14.78 13.25
C GLN A 333 13.19 -15.77 14.09
N ALA A 334 14.19 -15.26 14.80
CA ALA A 334 14.94 -16.06 15.76
C ALA A 334 14.04 -16.44 16.96
N GLN A 335 14.05 -17.71 17.33
CA GLN A 335 13.30 -18.25 18.47
C GLN A 335 14.21 -18.48 19.69
N GLY A 336 15.52 -18.42 19.50
CA GLY A 336 16.50 -18.61 20.55
C GLY A 336 17.40 -19.82 20.31
N LEU A 337 18.04 -20.27 21.39
CA LEU A 337 18.97 -21.39 21.37
C LEU A 337 18.36 -22.60 22.08
N GLN A 338 18.47 -23.75 21.46
CA GLN A 338 18.10 -25.05 22.04
C GLN A 338 19.35 -25.91 22.20
N TRP A 339 19.40 -26.67 23.28
CA TRP A 339 20.45 -27.68 23.50
C TRP A 339 19.88 -29.07 23.22
N LEU A 340 20.52 -29.78 22.29
CA LEU A 340 20.23 -31.18 22.00
C LEU A 340 21.54 -31.96 22.09
N ASP A 341 21.62 -32.98 22.94
CA ASP A 341 22.79 -33.85 23.11
C ASP A 341 24.14 -33.13 23.15
N ARG A 342 24.26 -32.05 23.92
CA ARG A 342 25.41 -31.16 24.05
C ARG A 342 25.71 -30.28 22.82
N GLN A 343 24.92 -30.32 21.80
CA GLN A 343 24.98 -29.37 20.66
C GLN A 343 24.04 -28.20 20.90
N ARG A 344 24.51 -27.00 20.59
CA ARG A 344 23.73 -25.77 20.63
C ARG A 344 23.14 -25.55 19.26
N LEU A 345 21.81 -25.54 19.15
CA LEU A 345 21.07 -25.32 17.92
C LEU A 345 20.42 -23.93 17.94
N SER A 346 20.56 -23.19 16.85
CA SER A 346 20.00 -21.87 16.64
C SER A 346 18.65 -22.02 15.97
N ARG A 347 17.56 -21.84 16.72
CA ARG A 347 16.20 -22.00 16.20
C ARG A 347 15.68 -20.73 15.57
N TYR A 348 15.08 -20.92 14.41
CA TYR A 348 14.37 -19.90 13.64
C TYR A 348 12.99 -20.41 13.29
N ARG A 349 12.11 -19.47 12.93
CA ARG A 349 10.76 -19.74 12.49
C ARG A 349 10.41 -18.84 11.31
N PHE A 350 9.70 -19.36 10.31
CA PHE A 350 9.11 -18.51 9.29
C PHE A 350 8.07 -17.57 9.92
N ARG A 351 8.10 -16.31 9.53
CA ARG A 351 7.15 -15.32 10.07
C ARG A 351 5.70 -15.64 9.77
N HIS A 352 5.47 -16.27 8.63
CA HIS A 352 4.16 -16.78 8.25
C HIS A 352 4.32 -18.18 7.70
N PHE A 353 3.47 -19.08 8.15
CA PHE A 353 3.39 -20.45 7.65
C PHE A 353 3.29 -20.53 6.12
N LEU A 354 2.62 -19.54 5.49
CA LEU A 354 2.45 -19.47 4.04
C LEU A 354 3.77 -19.33 3.27
N PHE A 355 4.81 -18.71 3.85
CA PHE A 355 6.14 -18.67 3.24
C PHE A 355 6.77 -20.05 3.20
N GLN A 356 6.73 -20.76 4.31
CA GLN A 356 7.24 -22.13 4.40
C GLN A 356 6.52 -23.02 3.40
N LYS A 357 5.19 -22.97 3.38
CA LYS A 357 4.37 -23.77 2.50
C LYS A 357 4.63 -23.51 1.02
N TYR A 358 4.72 -22.25 0.62
CA TYR A 358 5.05 -21.85 -0.75
C TYR A 358 6.41 -22.41 -1.18
N LEU A 359 7.44 -22.25 -0.35
CA LEU A 359 8.78 -22.73 -0.64
C LEU A 359 8.81 -24.24 -0.74
N TYR A 360 8.20 -24.94 0.22
CA TYR A 360 8.09 -26.39 0.23
C TYR A 360 7.37 -26.94 -1.01
N ASN A 361 6.27 -26.31 -1.41
CA ASN A 361 5.50 -26.73 -2.59
C ASN A 361 6.27 -26.54 -3.91
N LYS A 362 7.23 -25.62 -3.95
CA LYS A 362 8.10 -25.43 -5.13
C LYS A 362 9.19 -26.50 -5.28
N LEU A 363 9.55 -27.18 -4.21
CA LEU A 363 10.51 -28.25 -4.24
C LEU A 363 9.92 -29.49 -4.93
N ASP A 364 10.73 -30.15 -5.75
CA ASP A 364 10.38 -31.46 -6.29
C ASP A 364 10.47 -32.56 -5.21
N PRO A 365 9.91 -33.75 -5.46
CA PRO A 365 9.94 -34.84 -4.47
C PRO A 365 11.35 -35.26 -4.03
N VAL A 366 12.36 -35.13 -4.90
CA VAL A 366 13.76 -35.48 -4.59
C VAL A 366 14.38 -34.42 -3.68
N GLN A 367 14.07 -33.15 -3.92
CA GLN A 367 14.54 -32.06 -3.09
C GLN A 367 13.91 -32.04 -1.69
N ARG A 368 12.74 -32.68 -1.51
CA ARG A 368 12.06 -32.80 -0.23
C ARG A 368 12.58 -33.98 0.61
N ALA A 369 13.25 -34.94 -0.02
CA ALA A 369 13.82 -36.12 0.63
C ALA A 369 15.21 -35.83 1.24
#